data_674f51c3c3917f2e2edd3c27ec27f52d
#
_entry.id   674f51c3c3917f2e2edd3c27ec27f52d
#
_cell.length_a   1.000
_cell.length_b   1.000
_cell.length_c   1.000
_cell.angle_alpha   90.00
_cell.angle_beta   90.00
_cell.angle_gamma   90.00
#
_symmetry.space_group_name_H-M   'P 1'
#
loop_
_entity.id
_entity.type
_entity.pdbx_description
1 polymer ?
#
loop_
_entity_poly.entity_id
_entity_poly.type
_entity_poly.pdbx_seq_one_letter_code
_entity_poly.pdbx_strand_id
1 'polypeptide(L)'
;MKMAFRSFLRIRKVTLISIAAVLAMTAFLMVFTNSIRINQASLDDAYDNLEVKAHITAATALADPYLEEERYRAIMNSGFVAEHAAMVRFKQSGSTTLRGVTDHSIDSMLEEALLFTTWQEGYDAGILQGNQPVCLAPANSGVELGEQKEFFLIDKENVVSLTVVGLYELGYSSGARAYYCSLDWLLDACHRLNIPVHYNSLEMRLGNLRQLDVFKSQMKALEMDTGSAILIINDALLREVTSQLNRQIRLLESVLPILLTLVAGIGFGLSFLLLRGRKKEAAIMRSLGMRRWQVAGVFLTETATQALTGTLVGGLLSYVVLDATIFQLKYLALVLACFLLGGTAAVWRISSVNVFNIMTARE
;
A
#
# COMPACT_ATOMS: atom_id res chain seq x y z
N MET A 1 46.47 16.78 -17.86
CA MET A 1 45.94 16.95 -16.50
C MET A 1 46.46 18.17 -15.77
N LYS A 2 47.77 18.42 -15.60
CA LYS A 2 48.30 19.59 -14.87
C LYS A 2 47.84 20.95 -15.41
N MET A 3 47.64 21.11 -16.74
CA MET A 3 47.13 22.37 -17.33
C MET A 3 45.65 22.62 -17.01
N ALA A 4 44.81 21.60 -17.02
CA ALA A 4 43.40 21.72 -16.67
C ALA A 4 43.19 22.12 -15.21
N PHE A 5 44.00 21.59 -14.31
CA PHE A 5 43.96 21.94 -12.87
C PHE A 5 44.42 23.37 -12.55
N ARG A 6 45.43 23.87 -13.30
CA ARG A 6 45.90 25.30 -13.15
C ARG A 6 44.85 26.26 -13.75
N SER A 7 44.16 25.90 -14.80
CA SER A 7 43.05 26.66 -15.41
C SER A 7 41.86 26.79 -14.46
N PHE A 8 41.53 25.71 -13.75
CA PHE A 8 40.47 25.65 -12.74
C PHE A 8 40.64 26.68 -11.61
N LEU A 9 41.88 26.92 -11.17
CA LEU A 9 42.18 27.88 -10.11
C LEU A 9 42.17 29.35 -10.54
N ARG A 10 42.26 29.63 -11.86
CA ARG A 10 42.39 31.00 -12.38
C ARG A 10 41.05 31.74 -12.50
N ILE A 11 39.91 31.05 -12.67
CA ILE A 11 38.58 31.66 -12.85
C ILE A 11 37.66 31.25 -11.69
N ARG A 12 38.06 31.54 -10.46
CA ARG A 12 37.38 31.12 -9.22
C ARG A 12 35.87 31.43 -9.20
N LYS A 13 35.44 32.62 -9.58
CA LYS A 13 34.04 33.05 -9.45
C LYS A 13 33.08 32.25 -10.37
N VAL A 14 33.43 32.08 -11.64
CA VAL A 14 32.54 31.43 -12.63
C VAL A 14 32.51 29.92 -12.43
N THR A 15 33.63 29.31 -12.06
CA THR A 15 33.71 27.88 -11.68
C THR A 15 32.87 27.58 -10.44
N LEU A 16 32.92 28.46 -9.43
CA LEU A 16 32.10 28.34 -8.21
C LEU A 16 30.60 28.42 -8.55
N ILE A 17 30.18 29.34 -9.42
CA ILE A 17 28.78 29.46 -9.86
C ILE A 17 28.35 28.19 -10.58
N SER A 18 29.20 27.62 -11.44
CA SER A 18 28.88 26.37 -12.14
C SER A 18 28.71 25.19 -11.18
N ILE A 19 29.64 25.04 -10.24
CA ILE A 19 29.55 23.97 -9.21
C ILE A 19 28.31 24.17 -8.34
N ALA A 20 28.01 25.41 -7.91
CA ALA A 20 26.84 25.74 -7.12
C ALA A 20 25.53 25.42 -7.87
N ALA A 21 25.47 25.72 -9.18
CA ALA A 21 24.32 25.39 -9.99
C ALA A 21 24.12 23.87 -10.14
N VAL A 22 25.20 23.10 -10.39
CA VAL A 22 25.14 21.64 -10.46
C VAL A 22 24.69 21.06 -9.11
N LEU A 23 25.24 21.57 -7.99
CA LEU A 23 24.87 21.18 -6.64
C LEU A 23 23.38 21.42 -6.39
N ALA A 24 22.88 22.62 -6.69
CA ALA A 24 21.47 22.97 -6.50
C ALA A 24 20.53 22.08 -7.33
N MET A 25 20.91 21.81 -8.59
CA MET A 25 20.14 20.91 -9.47
C MET A 25 20.14 19.47 -8.96
N THR A 26 21.29 19.00 -8.49
CA THR A 26 21.40 17.65 -7.91
C THR A 26 20.55 17.53 -6.65
N ALA A 27 20.66 18.49 -5.73
CA ALA A 27 19.88 18.52 -4.50
C ALA A 27 18.37 18.58 -4.81
N PHE A 28 17.95 19.42 -5.74
CA PHE A 28 16.55 19.52 -6.17
C PHE A 28 16.02 18.20 -6.72
N LEU A 29 16.75 17.55 -7.64
CA LEU A 29 16.35 16.26 -8.20
C LEU A 29 16.35 15.15 -7.16
N MET A 30 17.26 15.18 -6.19
CA MET A 30 17.25 14.22 -5.09
C MET A 30 16.03 14.39 -4.18
N VAL A 31 15.64 15.62 -3.84
CA VAL A 31 14.38 15.88 -3.11
C VAL A 31 13.18 15.39 -3.90
N PHE A 32 13.17 15.67 -5.21
CA PHE A 32 12.07 15.25 -6.09
C PHE A 32 11.94 13.73 -6.20
N THR A 33 13.04 13.03 -6.42
CA THR A 33 13.04 11.55 -6.49
C THR A 33 12.77 10.90 -5.14
N ASN A 34 13.17 11.55 -4.03
CA ASN A 34 12.82 11.11 -2.67
C ASN A 34 11.30 11.21 -2.43
N SER A 35 10.63 12.26 -2.95
CA SER A 35 9.17 12.37 -2.87
C SER A 35 8.46 11.23 -3.59
N ILE A 36 8.97 10.77 -4.75
CA ILE A 36 8.43 9.58 -5.42
C ILE A 36 8.58 8.35 -4.52
N ARG A 37 9.76 8.15 -3.94
CA ARG A 37 10.03 7.02 -3.05
C ARG A 37 9.12 7.01 -1.81
N ILE A 38 8.93 8.17 -1.17
CA ILE A 38 8.05 8.29 0.00
C ILE A 38 6.61 7.92 -0.38
N ASN A 39 6.10 8.43 -1.50
CA ASN A 39 4.76 8.08 -1.96
C ASN A 39 4.62 6.59 -2.30
N GLN A 40 5.65 5.97 -2.90
CA GLN A 40 5.66 4.52 -3.15
C GLN A 40 5.68 3.73 -1.84
N ALA A 41 6.50 4.12 -0.87
CA ALA A 41 6.52 3.49 0.44
C ALA A 41 5.18 3.64 1.18
N SER A 42 4.55 4.82 1.10
CA SER A 42 3.21 5.04 1.67
C SER A 42 2.13 4.22 0.98
N LEU A 43 2.26 3.97 -0.32
CA LEU A 43 1.36 3.09 -1.07
C LEU A 43 1.52 1.62 -0.62
N ASP A 44 2.76 1.17 -0.43
CA ASP A 44 3.04 -0.16 0.09
C ASP A 44 2.51 -0.32 1.51
N ASP A 45 2.74 0.67 2.37
CA ASP A 45 2.22 0.71 3.74
C ASP A 45 0.69 0.67 3.78
N ALA A 46 0.02 1.37 2.85
CA ALA A 46 -1.44 1.33 2.75
C ALA A 46 -1.97 -0.07 2.40
N TYR A 47 -1.27 -0.80 1.51
CA TYR A 47 -1.67 -2.18 1.20
C TYR A 47 -1.36 -3.18 2.32
N ASP A 48 -0.33 -2.93 3.12
CA ASP A 48 0.13 -3.88 4.13
C ASP A 48 -0.54 -3.65 5.49
N ASN A 49 -0.96 -2.41 5.81
CA ASN A 49 -1.47 -2.04 7.13
C ASN A 49 -2.94 -1.60 7.17
N LEU A 50 -3.57 -1.25 6.02
CA LEU A 50 -5.00 -0.96 6.03
C LEU A 50 -5.81 -2.26 6.18
N GLU A 51 -6.82 -2.20 7.04
CA GLU A 51 -7.76 -3.31 7.18
C GLU A 51 -8.93 -3.13 6.22
N VAL A 52 -9.20 -4.16 5.42
CA VAL A 52 -10.41 -4.25 4.60
C VAL A 52 -11.28 -5.36 5.15
N LYS A 53 -12.44 -4.97 5.65
CA LYS A 53 -13.45 -5.91 6.15
C LYS A 53 -14.49 -6.16 5.07
N ALA A 54 -14.97 -7.38 5.01
CA ALA A 54 -16.09 -7.77 4.17
C ALA A 54 -17.12 -8.48 5.05
N HIS A 55 -18.41 -8.31 4.73
CA HIS A 55 -19.50 -8.97 5.43
C HIS A 55 -20.64 -9.30 4.48
N ILE A 56 -21.42 -10.30 4.83
CA ILE A 56 -22.66 -10.60 4.10
C ILE A 56 -23.83 -9.82 4.68
N THR A 57 -24.69 -9.36 3.78
CA THR A 57 -25.97 -8.73 4.14
C THR A 57 -27.10 -9.35 3.34
N ALA A 58 -28.33 -9.18 3.79
CA ALA A 58 -29.49 -9.63 3.05
C ALA A 58 -29.72 -8.78 1.79
N ALA A 59 -30.13 -9.41 0.70
CA ALA A 59 -30.48 -8.72 -0.55
C ALA A 59 -31.69 -7.77 -0.39
N THR A 60 -32.57 -8.04 0.58
CA THR A 60 -33.74 -7.22 0.92
C THR A 60 -33.83 -7.00 2.42
N ALA A 61 -34.33 -5.84 2.84
CA ALA A 61 -34.44 -5.48 4.26
C ALA A 61 -35.34 -6.40 5.12
N LEU A 62 -36.17 -7.21 4.50
CA LEU A 62 -37.11 -8.13 5.17
C LEU A 62 -36.63 -9.60 5.18
N ALA A 63 -35.57 -9.93 4.45
CA ALA A 63 -35.02 -11.28 4.38
C ALA A 63 -33.84 -11.43 5.33
N ASP A 64 -33.70 -12.60 5.93
CA ASP A 64 -32.48 -12.99 6.61
C ASP A 64 -31.42 -13.33 5.54
N PRO A 65 -30.16 -12.93 5.71
CA PRO A 65 -29.08 -13.36 4.81
C PRO A 65 -28.98 -14.90 4.86
N TYR A 66 -28.69 -15.46 3.69
CA TYR A 66 -28.68 -16.90 3.50
C TYR A 66 -27.51 -17.26 2.59
N LEU A 67 -26.44 -17.76 3.18
CA LEU A 67 -25.26 -18.23 2.46
C LEU A 67 -25.15 -19.75 2.61
N GLU A 68 -25.14 -20.46 1.48
CA GLU A 68 -24.98 -21.91 1.42
C GLU A 68 -23.55 -22.31 1.81
N GLU A 69 -23.42 -23.50 2.38
CA GLU A 69 -22.15 -24.04 2.86
C GLU A 69 -21.08 -24.16 1.74
N GLU A 70 -21.49 -24.52 0.52
CA GLU A 70 -20.58 -24.59 -0.63
C GLU A 70 -19.95 -23.22 -0.96
N ARG A 71 -20.76 -22.17 -0.96
CA ARG A 71 -20.30 -20.80 -1.20
C ARG A 71 -19.41 -20.30 -0.04
N TYR A 72 -19.79 -20.62 1.18
CA TYR A 72 -18.94 -20.31 2.34
C TYR A 72 -17.57 -20.98 2.22
N ARG A 73 -17.51 -22.28 1.93
CA ARG A 73 -16.25 -23.02 1.72
C ARG A 73 -15.45 -22.45 0.55
N ALA A 74 -16.10 -22.04 -0.54
CA ALA A 74 -15.42 -21.41 -1.67
C ALA A 74 -14.77 -20.07 -1.29
N ILE A 75 -15.43 -19.26 -0.46
CA ILE A 75 -14.88 -18.01 0.09
C ILE A 75 -13.66 -18.30 0.96
N MET A 76 -13.78 -19.24 1.92
CA MET A 76 -12.68 -19.60 2.83
C MET A 76 -11.48 -20.17 2.09
N ASN A 77 -11.70 -21.00 1.08
CA ASN A 77 -10.65 -21.61 0.27
C ASN A 77 -10.03 -20.64 -0.78
N SER A 78 -10.56 -19.44 -0.92
CA SER A 78 -10.04 -18.45 -1.87
C SER A 78 -8.60 -18.00 -1.57
N GLY A 79 -8.12 -18.16 -0.34
CA GLY A 79 -6.80 -17.74 0.13
C GLY A 79 -6.69 -16.24 0.42
N PHE A 80 -7.80 -15.48 0.37
CA PHE A 80 -7.84 -14.04 0.64
C PHE A 80 -8.28 -13.70 2.06
N VAL A 81 -8.91 -14.64 2.76
CA VAL A 81 -9.45 -14.43 4.11
C VAL A 81 -8.35 -14.64 5.13
N ALA A 82 -8.04 -13.62 5.91
CA ALA A 82 -7.06 -13.70 6.99
C ALA A 82 -7.71 -14.13 8.32
N GLU A 83 -8.85 -13.53 8.62
CA GLU A 83 -9.66 -13.83 9.80
C GLU A 83 -11.13 -13.80 9.39
N HIS A 84 -11.93 -14.60 10.06
CA HIS A 84 -13.37 -14.60 9.82
C HIS A 84 -14.13 -14.91 11.11
N ALA A 85 -15.34 -14.39 11.15
CA ALA A 85 -16.35 -14.75 12.13
C ALA A 85 -17.63 -15.14 11.37
N ALA A 86 -18.24 -16.24 11.75
CA ALA A 86 -19.43 -16.78 11.10
C ALA A 86 -20.50 -17.12 12.12
N MET A 87 -21.77 -17.02 11.71
CA MET A 87 -22.91 -17.37 12.54
C MET A 87 -23.94 -18.16 11.74
N VAL A 88 -24.42 -19.23 12.33
CA VAL A 88 -25.57 -20.01 11.87
C VAL A 88 -26.69 -19.84 12.90
N ARG A 89 -27.91 -19.59 12.45
CA ARG A 89 -29.07 -19.34 13.30
C ARG A 89 -30.22 -20.28 13.00
N PHE A 90 -30.72 -20.94 14.04
CA PHE A 90 -31.95 -21.72 14.00
C PHE A 90 -33.05 -21.04 14.81
N LYS A 91 -34.21 -20.78 14.21
CA LYS A 91 -35.38 -20.22 14.90
C LYS A 91 -36.04 -21.32 15.72
N GLN A 92 -36.34 -21.01 16.97
CA GLN A 92 -37.05 -21.84 17.91
C GLN A 92 -38.51 -21.38 18.02
N SER A 93 -39.29 -22.00 18.90
CA SER A 93 -40.65 -21.56 19.19
C SER A 93 -40.68 -20.15 19.81
N GLY A 94 -41.55 -19.29 19.34
CA GLY A 94 -41.65 -17.90 19.79
C GLY A 94 -40.52 -17.02 19.26
N SER A 95 -39.98 -16.13 20.10
CA SER A 95 -38.90 -15.22 19.77
C SER A 95 -37.49 -15.76 20.13
N THR A 96 -37.42 -17.09 20.37
CA THR A 96 -36.17 -17.76 20.78
C THR A 96 -35.37 -18.17 19.54
N THR A 97 -34.03 -18.05 19.60
CA THR A 97 -33.13 -18.49 18.55
C THR A 97 -31.94 -19.25 19.16
N LEU A 98 -31.47 -20.29 18.47
CA LEU A 98 -30.17 -20.91 18.73
C LEU A 98 -29.18 -20.35 17.72
N ARG A 99 -28.03 -19.85 18.19
CA ARG A 99 -26.97 -19.24 17.38
C ARG A 99 -25.66 -19.97 17.62
N GLY A 100 -25.12 -20.62 16.59
CA GLY A 100 -23.77 -21.12 16.57
C GLY A 100 -22.84 -20.03 16.06
N VAL A 101 -21.81 -19.69 16.79
CA VAL A 101 -20.87 -18.60 16.48
C VAL A 101 -19.42 -19.12 16.55
N THR A 102 -18.54 -18.60 15.67
CA THR A 102 -17.09 -18.87 15.74
C THR A 102 -16.39 -17.93 16.70
N ASP A 103 -16.86 -16.68 16.79
CA ASP A 103 -16.30 -15.64 17.62
C ASP A 103 -17.41 -14.73 18.14
N HIS A 104 -17.17 -14.13 19.30
CA HIS A 104 -18.09 -13.18 19.94
C HIS A 104 -18.29 -11.89 19.13
N SER A 105 -17.30 -11.48 18.34
CA SER A 105 -17.33 -10.25 17.56
C SER A 105 -18.40 -10.22 16.45
N ILE A 106 -18.93 -11.39 16.06
CA ILE A 106 -19.94 -11.47 14.99
C ILE A 106 -21.31 -10.94 15.38
N ASP A 107 -21.59 -10.84 16.65
CA ASP A 107 -22.88 -10.41 17.20
C ASP A 107 -22.65 -9.43 18.36
N SER A 108 -22.99 -8.15 18.14
CA SER A 108 -22.85 -7.12 19.17
C SER A 108 -23.63 -7.42 20.45
N MET A 109 -24.75 -8.16 20.34
CA MET A 109 -25.49 -8.62 21.52
C MET A 109 -24.71 -9.65 22.32
N LEU A 110 -23.94 -10.51 21.65
CA LEU A 110 -23.09 -11.50 22.32
C LEU A 110 -21.90 -10.83 22.99
N GLU A 111 -21.29 -9.86 22.34
CA GLU A 111 -20.16 -9.12 22.87
C GLU A 111 -20.54 -8.40 24.18
N GLU A 112 -21.72 -7.73 24.20
CA GLU A 112 -22.28 -7.13 25.42
C GLU A 112 -22.66 -8.20 26.48
N ALA A 113 -23.27 -9.30 26.04
CA ALA A 113 -23.71 -10.40 26.90
C ALA A 113 -22.53 -11.03 27.68
N LEU A 114 -21.38 -11.21 27.03
CA LEU A 114 -20.20 -11.81 27.66
C LEU A 114 -19.66 -10.97 28.84
N LEU A 115 -19.86 -9.66 28.83
CA LEU A 115 -19.44 -8.77 29.92
C LEU A 115 -20.25 -9.00 31.22
N PHE A 116 -21.51 -9.46 31.07
CA PHE A 116 -22.46 -9.64 32.18
C PHE A 116 -22.93 -11.09 32.27
N THR A 117 -22.01 -12.05 32.00
CA THR A 117 -22.31 -13.49 32.10
C THR A 117 -21.90 -14.06 33.42
N THR A 118 -22.85 -14.74 34.10
CA THR A 118 -22.55 -15.60 35.25
C THR A 118 -22.22 -17.01 34.75
N TRP A 119 -20.98 -17.43 34.97
CA TRP A 119 -20.48 -18.72 34.49
C TRP A 119 -20.61 -19.82 35.56
N GLN A 120 -20.85 -21.04 35.07
CA GLN A 120 -20.67 -22.24 35.90
C GLN A 120 -19.18 -22.47 36.18
N GLU A 121 -18.82 -22.98 37.32
CA GLU A 121 -17.43 -23.26 37.69
C GLU A 121 -16.70 -24.10 36.61
N GLY A 122 -15.55 -23.63 36.15
CA GLY A 122 -14.74 -24.29 35.13
C GLY A 122 -15.07 -23.93 33.67
N TYR A 123 -16.01 -23.02 33.44
CA TYR A 123 -16.37 -22.54 32.10
C TYR A 123 -16.11 -21.02 31.95
N ASP A 124 -15.79 -20.61 30.73
CA ASP A 124 -15.59 -19.21 30.34
C ASP A 124 -16.01 -18.98 28.86
N ALA A 125 -15.69 -17.84 28.33
CA ALA A 125 -16.00 -17.47 26.92
C ALA A 125 -15.39 -18.42 25.87
N GLY A 126 -14.37 -19.21 26.24
CA GLY A 126 -13.74 -20.20 25.36
C GLY A 126 -14.65 -21.33 24.90
N ILE A 127 -15.85 -21.47 25.51
CA ILE A 127 -16.86 -22.44 25.05
C ILE A 127 -17.30 -22.21 23.59
N LEU A 128 -17.19 -20.99 23.11
CA LEU A 128 -17.57 -20.63 21.74
C LEU A 128 -16.57 -21.14 20.69
N GLN A 129 -15.34 -21.45 21.12
CA GLN A 129 -14.28 -21.98 20.26
C GLN A 129 -14.07 -23.49 20.40
N GLY A 130 -14.83 -24.12 21.29
CA GLY A 130 -14.75 -25.57 21.57
C GLY A 130 -15.76 -26.38 20.76
N ASN A 131 -15.64 -27.71 20.85
CA ASN A 131 -16.61 -28.67 20.28
C ASN A 131 -17.38 -29.41 21.37
N GLN A 132 -17.90 -28.68 22.39
CA GLN A 132 -18.67 -29.24 23.50
C GLN A 132 -20.16 -28.90 23.37
N PRO A 133 -21.06 -29.79 23.81
CA PRO A 133 -22.51 -29.59 23.79
C PRO A 133 -22.98 -28.62 24.88
N VAL A 134 -22.43 -27.41 24.90
CA VAL A 134 -22.72 -26.39 25.91
C VAL A 134 -23.19 -25.09 25.27
N CYS A 135 -23.96 -24.31 26.00
CA CYS A 135 -24.47 -23.04 25.52
C CYS A 135 -24.56 -21.96 26.61
N LEU A 136 -24.61 -20.71 26.15
CA LEU A 136 -25.02 -19.53 26.89
C LEU A 136 -26.53 -19.34 26.76
N ALA A 137 -27.18 -19.00 27.87
CA ALA A 137 -28.60 -18.71 27.90
C ALA A 137 -28.87 -17.31 28.47
N PRO A 138 -29.93 -16.60 28.03
CA PRO A 138 -30.35 -15.37 28.66
C PRO A 138 -30.92 -15.63 30.05
N ALA A 139 -30.55 -14.86 31.09
CA ALA A 139 -30.99 -15.04 32.45
C ALA A 139 -32.53 -14.99 32.60
N ASN A 140 -33.22 -14.26 31.74
CA ASN A 140 -34.67 -14.18 31.69
C ASN A 140 -35.35 -15.39 30.99
N SER A 141 -34.58 -16.42 30.65
CA SER A 141 -35.13 -17.62 30.00
C SER A 141 -35.80 -18.61 30.95
N GLY A 142 -35.56 -18.45 32.25
CA GLY A 142 -36.07 -19.36 33.28
C GLY A 142 -35.34 -20.71 33.35
N VAL A 143 -34.13 -20.78 32.78
CA VAL A 143 -33.28 -21.98 32.78
C VAL A 143 -32.16 -21.79 33.81
N GLU A 144 -31.78 -22.81 34.55
CA GLU A 144 -30.73 -22.78 35.57
C GLU A 144 -29.37 -23.25 34.98
N LEU A 145 -28.27 -22.86 35.65
CA LEU A 145 -26.92 -23.34 35.31
C LEU A 145 -26.84 -24.87 35.50
N GLY A 146 -26.26 -25.56 34.49
CA GLY A 146 -26.16 -27.00 34.44
C GLY A 146 -27.39 -27.73 33.90
N GLU A 147 -28.49 -27.02 33.64
CA GLU A 147 -29.69 -27.58 33.02
C GLU A 147 -29.46 -27.94 31.55
N GLN A 148 -30.03 -29.06 31.10
CA GLN A 148 -30.04 -29.44 29.68
C GLN A 148 -31.26 -28.85 28.99
N LYS A 149 -31.01 -28.16 27.86
CA LYS A 149 -32.05 -27.57 27.03
C LYS A 149 -32.06 -28.22 25.66
N GLU A 150 -33.26 -28.59 25.21
CA GLU A 150 -33.47 -29.14 23.88
C GLU A 150 -33.76 -28.02 22.85
N PHE A 151 -33.17 -28.14 21.66
CA PHE A 151 -33.33 -27.21 20.56
C PHE A 151 -33.68 -27.98 19.28
N PHE A 152 -34.61 -27.42 18.49
CA PHE A 152 -34.99 -27.95 17.20
C PHE A 152 -34.11 -27.27 16.10
N LEU A 153 -33.52 -28.06 15.19
CA LEU A 153 -32.68 -27.47 14.14
C LEU A 153 -33.50 -27.05 12.90
N ILE A 154 -34.42 -27.88 12.43
CA ILE A 154 -35.37 -27.50 11.36
C ILE A 154 -36.77 -27.94 11.81
N ASP A 155 -36.91 -29.22 12.07
CA ASP A 155 -38.19 -29.88 12.41
C ASP A 155 -38.14 -30.40 13.85
N LYS A 156 -39.29 -30.73 14.42
CA LYS A 156 -39.40 -31.28 15.76
C LYS A 156 -38.75 -32.66 15.93
N GLU A 157 -38.40 -33.33 14.83
CA GLU A 157 -37.72 -34.61 14.83
C GLU A 157 -36.19 -34.47 15.01
N ASN A 158 -35.63 -33.32 14.58
CA ASN A 158 -34.19 -33.02 14.64
C ASN A 158 -33.86 -32.23 15.91
N VAL A 159 -33.72 -32.90 17.02
CA VAL A 159 -33.51 -32.31 18.33
C VAL A 159 -32.02 -32.45 18.74
N VAL A 160 -31.45 -31.38 19.26
CA VAL A 160 -30.15 -31.41 19.90
C VAL A 160 -30.29 -30.90 21.30
N SER A 161 -29.55 -31.52 22.26
CA SER A 161 -29.52 -31.13 23.65
C SER A 161 -28.20 -30.42 24.02
N LEU A 162 -28.29 -29.26 24.66
CA LEU A 162 -27.16 -28.45 25.11
C LEU A 162 -27.28 -28.21 26.59
N THR A 163 -26.14 -28.26 27.31
CA THR A 163 -26.05 -27.89 28.71
C THR A 163 -25.80 -26.41 28.88
N VAL A 164 -26.59 -25.73 29.70
CA VAL A 164 -26.44 -24.29 29.96
C VAL A 164 -25.31 -24.10 30.98
N VAL A 165 -24.19 -23.48 30.54
CA VAL A 165 -23.00 -23.26 31.38
C VAL A 165 -22.75 -21.79 31.69
N GLY A 166 -23.55 -20.89 31.09
CA GLY A 166 -23.48 -19.47 31.37
C GLY A 166 -24.85 -18.79 31.22
N LEU A 167 -25.15 -17.88 32.12
CA LEU A 167 -26.35 -17.04 32.08
C LEU A 167 -25.93 -15.58 31.90
N TYR A 168 -26.41 -14.95 30.84
CA TYR A 168 -26.08 -13.56 30.53
C TYR A 168 -27.27 -12.63 30.73
N GLU A 169 -26.98 -11.40 31.13
CA GLU A 169 -27.95 -10.32 31.24
C GLU A 169 -27.66 -9.25 30.21
N LEU A 170 -28.68 -8.77 29.51
CA LEU A 170 -28.58 -7.60 28.64
C LEU A 170 -29.16 -6.38 29.38
N GLY A 171 -28.50 -5.24 29.27
CA GLY A 171 -28.91 -4.01 29.95
C GLY A 171 -30.27 -3.44 29.46
N TYR A 172 -30.84 -4.02 28.40
CA TYR A 172 -32.15 -3.67 27.84
C TYR A 172 -32.97 -4.93 27.63
N SER A 173 -34.29 -4.87 27.89
CA SER A 173 -35.18 -5.99 27.65
C SER A 173 -35.44 -6.15 26.16
N SER A 174 -34.56 -6.86 25.44
CA SER A 174 -34.88 -7.35 24.12
C SER A 174 -35.87 -8.49 24.25
N GLY A 175 -37.01 -8.44 23.60
CA GLY A 175 -37.96 -9.55 23.57
C GLY A 175 -37.42 -10.82 22.90
N ALA A 176 -36.25 -10.75 22.27
CA ALA A 176 -35.59 -11.85 21.61
C ALA A 176 -34.67 -12.61 22.59
N ARG A 177 -34.86 -13.92 22.69
CA ARG A 177 -34.02 -14.82 23.50
C ARG A 177 -33.06 -15.58 22.61
N ALA A 178 -31.78 -15.27 22.67
CA ALA A 178 -30.74 -15.95 21.93
C ALA A 178 -29.95 -16.89 22.82
N TYR A 179 -29.81 -18.14 22.40
CA TYR A 179 -28.87 -19.08 22.99
C TYR A 179 -27.65 -19.17 22.10
N TYR A 180 -26.46 -19.10 22.67
CA TYR A 180 -25.22 -19.13 21.91
C TYR A 180 -24.43 -20.39 22.21
N CYS A 181 -23.95 -21.06 21.17
CA CYS A 181 -23.06 -22.23 21.27
C CYS A 181 -21.92 -22.10 20.27
N SER A 182 -20.94 -23.00 20.35
CA SER A 182 -19.88 -23.09 19.34
C SER A 182 -20.48 -23.42 17.97
N LEU A 183 -19.99 -22.75 16.93
CA LEU A 183 -20.36 -23.05 15.56
C LEU A 183 -19.87 -24.43 15.16
N ASP A 184 -18.64 -24.81 15.51
CA ASP A 184 -18.05 -26.11 15.15
C ASP A 184 -18.89 -27.27 15.66
N TRP A 185 -19.31 -27.20 16.94
CA TRP A 185 -20.20 -28.20 17.48
C TRP A 185 -21.55 -28.24 16.75
N LEU A 186 -22.13 -27.09 16.44
CA LEU A 186 -23.41 -27.00 15.75
C LEU A 186 -23.35 -27.55 14.33
N LEU A 187 -22.26 -27.29 13.60
CA LEU A 187 -22.00 -27.84 12.28
C LEU A 187 -21.88 -29.37 12.32
N ASP A 188 -21.13 -29.91 13.29
CA ASP A 188 -21.01 -31.35 13.50
C ASP A 188 -22.36 -32.00 13.81
N ALA A 189 -23.20 -31.32 14.58
CA ALA A 189 -24.57 -31.79 14.85
C ALA A 189 -25.43 -31.76 13.60
N CYS A 190 -25.38 -30.72 12.79
CA CYS A 190 -26.10 -30.61 11.52
C CYS A 190 -25.64 -31.70 10.54
N HIS A 191 -24.34 -31.92 10.39
CA HIS A 191 -23.81 -32.95 9.49
C HIS A 191 -24.24 -34.38 9.92
N ARG A 192 -24.22 -34.67 11.24
CA ARG A 192 -24.69 -35.96 11.76
C ARG A 192 -26.19 -36.24 11.47
N LEU A 193 -26.97 -35.16 11.50
CA LEU A 193 -28.44 -35.23 11.22
C LEU A 193 -28.77 -35.00 9.75
N ASN A 194 -27.75 -34.83 8.89
CA ASN A 194 -27.92 -34.56 7.46
C ASN A 194 -28.77 -33.30 7.17
N ILE A 195 -28.59 -32.25 7.99
CA ILE A 195 -29.31 -30.99 7.89
C ILE A 195 -28.50 -30.02 7.06
N PRO A 196 -29.05 -29.33 6.04
CA PRO A 196 -28.36 -28.33 5.27
C PRO A 196 -28.03 -27.12 6.14
N VAL A 197 -26.78 -26.65 6.09
CA VAL A 197 -26.29 -25.51 6.86
C VAL A 197 -26.37 -24.23 6.04
N HIS A 198 -26.88 -23.19 6.67
CA HIS A 198 -27.01 -21.86 6.09
C HIS A 198 -26.40 -20.80 7.02
N TYR A 199 -25.40 -20.09 6.54
CA TYR A 199 -24.78 -19.02 7.30
C TYR A 199 -25.62 -17.74 7.19
N ASN A 200 -25.98 -17.19 8.34
CA ASN A 200 -26.80 -15.98 8.45
C ASN A 200 -25.96 -14.73 8.64
N SER A 201 -24.74 -14.86 9.13
CA SER A 201 -23.78 -13.77 9.21
C SER A 201 -22.38 -14.32 8.92
N LEU A 202 -21.62 -13.53 8.20
CA LEU A 202 -20.21 -13.79 7.92
C LEU A 202 -19.53 -12.43 7.87
N GLU A 203 -18.55 -12.27 8.73
CA GLU A 203 -17.63 -11.15 8.70
C GLU A 203 -16.23 -11.69 8.46
N MET A 204 -15.45 -10.99 7.66
CA MET A 204 -14.09 -11.40 7.36
C MET A 204 -13.17 -10.21 7.18
N ARG A 205 -11.91 -10.40 7.55
CA ARG A 205 -10.81 -9.50 7.25
C ARG A 205 -10.01 -10.06 6.07
N LEU A 206 -9.79 -9.24 5.05
CA LEU A 206 -9.04 -9.64 3.87
C LEU A 206 -7.55 -9.43 4.09
N GLY A 207 -6.73 -10.44 3.76
CA GLY A 207 -5.28 -10.42 4.01
C GLY A 207 -4.44 -9.91 2.85
N ASN A 208 -4.82 -10.19 1.59
CA ASN A 208 -4.03 -9.79 0.41
C ASN A 208 -4.71 -8.66 -0.37
N LEU A 209 -4.51 -7.43 0.09
CA LEU A 209 -5.18 -6.27 -0.48
C LEU A 209 -4.64 -5.86 -1.86
N ARG A 210 -3.42 -6.27 -2.23
CA ARG A 210 -2.86 -6.00 -3.57
C ARG A 210 -3.60 -6.73 -4.68
N GLN A 211 -4.27 -7.83 -4.34
CA GLN A 211 -5.06 -8.64 -5.27
C GLN A 211 -6.56 -8.56 -4.99
N LEU A 212 -7.03 -7.50 -4.36
CA LEU A 212 -8.44 -7.32 -4.02
C LEU A 212 -9.37 -7.40 -5.24
N ASP A 213 -8.95 -6.92 -6.40
CA ASP A 213 -9.73 -6.99 -7.63
C ASP A 213 -9.90 -8.44 -8.13
N VAL A 214 -8.91 -9.31 -7.89
CA VAL A 214 -9.00 -10.74 -8.17
C VAL A 214 -10.03 -11.39 -7.25
N PHE A 215 -9.98 -11.10 -5.95
CA PHE A 215 -11.00 -11.56 -5.00
C PHE A 215 -12.39 -11.12 -5.40
N LYS A 216 -12.60 -9.84 -5.76
CA LYS A 216 -13.91 -9.34 -6.22
C LYS A 216 -14.41 -10.06 -7.46
N SER A 217 -13.54 -10.35 -8.42
CA SER A 217 -13.92 -11.09 -9.63
C SER A 217 -14.32 -12.54 -9.33
N GLN A 218 -13.64 -13.19 -8.37
CA GLN A 218 -14.01 -14.52 -7.88
C GLN A 218 -15.38 -14.51 -7.17
N MET A 219 -15.61 -13.52 -6.29
CA MET A 219 -16.89 -13.38 -5.58
C MET A 219 -18.04 -13.11 -6.53
N LYS A 220 -17.80 -12.34 -7.59
CA LYS A 220 -18.78 -12.13 -8.66
C LYS A 220 -19.07 -13.43 -9.45
N ALA A 221 -18.06 -14.24 -9.71
CA ALA A 221 -18.24 -15.55 -10.36
C ALA A 221 -19.03 -16.54 -9.49
N LEU A 222 -19.00 -16.38 -8.16
CA LEU A 222 -19.83 -17.13 -7.20
C LEU A 222 -21.24 -16.53 -7.01
N GLU A 223 -21.60 -15.53 -7.82
CA GLU A 223 -22.90 -14.83 -7.75
C GLU A 223 -23.19 -14.21 -6.37
N MET A 224 -22.14 -13.76 -5.67
CA MET A 224 -22.28 -13.15 -4.34
C MET A 224 -22.82 -11.72 -4.39
N ASP A 225 -23.15 -11.21 -5.56
CA ASP A 225 -23.78 -9.90 -5.81
C ASP A 225 -25.28 -10.01 -6.14
N THR A 226 -25.80 -11.21 -6.43
CA THR A 226 -27.18 -11.45 -6.92
C THR A 226 -27.97 -12.45 -6.10
N GLY A 227 -27.34 -13.13 -5.13
CA GLY A 227 -27.97 -14.15 -4.28
C GLY A 227 -28.83 -13.58 -3.16
N SER A 228 -29.31 -14.45 -2.28
CA SER A 228 -30.04 -14.08 -1.05
C SER A 228 -29.13 -13.39 -0.02
N ALA A 229 -27.84 -13.69 -0.05
CA ALA A 229 -26.78 -13.00 0.69
C ALA A 229 -25.87 -12.25 -0.28
N ILE A 230 -25.72 -10.96 -0.06
CA ILE A 230 -24.82 -10.08 -0.82
C ILE A 230 -23.56 -9.84 -0.01
N LEU A 231 -22.41 -10.03 -0.63
CA LEU A 231 -21.12 -9.72 -0.02
C LEU A 231 -20.79 -8.24 -0.21
N ILE A 232 -20.69 -7.51 0.88
CA ILE A 232 -20.23 -6.11 0.91
C ILE A 232 -18.77 -6.07 1.32
N ILE A 233 -17.94 -5.41 0.52
CA ILE A 233 -16.51 -5.22 0.79
C ILE A 233 -16.27 -3.74 1.09
N ASN A 234 -15.84 -3.44 2.30
CA ASN A 234 -15.57 -2.07 2.77
C ASN A 234 -14.17 -1.62 2.37
N ASP A 235 -13.94 -1.39 1.09
CA ASP A 235 -12.65 -0.98 0.54
C ASP A 235 -12.57 0.50 0.13
N ALA A 236 -13.55 1.30 0.50
CA ALA A 236 -13.64 2.70 0.10
C ALA A 236 -12.40 3.50 0.53
N LEU A 237 -11.95 3.34 1.77
CA LEU A 237 -10.75 4.01 2.30
C LEU A 237 -9.48 3.56 1.55
N LEU A 238 -9.31 2.26 1.33
CA LEU A 238 -8.18 1.72 0.58
C LEU A 238 -8.14 2.31 -0.83
N ARG A 239 -9.27 2.32 -1.53
CA ARG A 239 -9.36 2.89 -2.89
C ARG A 239 -9.05 4.38 -2.91
N GLU A 240 -9.56 5.14 -1.96
CA GLU A 240 -9.32 6.58 -1.88
C GLU A 240 -7.83 6.86 -1.69
N VAL A 241 -7.21 6.27 -0.67
CA VAL A 241 -5.78 6.45 -0.36
C VAL A 241 -4.90 5.99 -1.51
N THR A 242 -5.11 4.78 -2.02
CA THR A 242 -4.28 4.22 -3.11
C THR A 242 -4.46 4.97 -4.42
N SER A 243 -5.68 5.45 -4.75
CA SER A 243 -5.93 6.23 -5.95
C SER A 243 -5.25 7.61 -5.90
N GLN A 244 -5.26 8.26 -4.73
CA GLN A 244 -4.59 9.53 -4.50
C GLN A 244 -3.08 9.39 -4.62
N LEU A 245 -2.48 8.40 -3.94
CA LEU A 245 -1.03 8.13 -3.99
C LEU A 245 -0.59 7.76 -5.42
N ASN A 246 -1.31 6.89 -6.10
CA ASN A 246 -1.01 6.51 -7.48
C ASN A 246 -1.10 7.71 -8.45
N ARG A 247 -2.02 8.64 -8.21
CA ARG A 247 -2.11 9.88 -9.01
C ARG A 247 -0.89 10.76 -8.77
N GLN A 248 -0.48 10.93 -7.50
CA GLN A 248 0.71 11.71 -7.15
C GLN A 248 1.98 11.10 -7.75
N ILE A 249 2.18 9.79 -7.61
CA ILE A 249 3.32 9.07 -8.20
C ILE A 249 3.37 9.28 -9.71
N ARG A 250 2.26 9.06 -10.42
CA ARG A 250 2.20 9.26 -11.88
C ARG A 250 2.50 10.70 -12.30
N LEU A 251 2.02 11.70 -11.57
CA LEU A 251 2.35 13.11 -11.84
C LEU A 251 3.84 13.36 -11.65
N LEU A 252 4.43 12.90 -10.56
CA LEU A 252 5.86 13.06 -10.31
C LEU A 252 6.69 12.32 -11.37
N GLU A 253 6.34 11.10 -11.73
CA GLU A 253 7.03 10.32 -12.78
C GLU A 253 6.93 10.99 -14.16
N SER A 254 5.80 11.62 -14.49
CA SER A 254 5.62 12.33 -15.75
C SER A 254 6.45 13.62 -15.86
N VAL A 255 6.72 14.27 -14.72
CA VAL A 255 7.53 15.49 -14.64
C VAL A 255 9.04 15.18 -14.68
N LEU A 256 9.45 13.99 -14.23
CA LEU A 256 10.86 13.60 -14.15
C LEU A 256 11.64 13.76 -15.48
N PRO A 257 11.16 13.28 -16.65
CA PRO A 257 11.87 13.46 -17.91
C PRO A 257 11.99 14.94 -18.33
N ILE A 258 11.00 15.76 -18.00
CA ILE A 258 11.03 17.20 -18.25
C ILE A 258 12.16 17.84 -17.43
N LEU A 259 12.26 17.50 -16.14
CA LEU A 259 13.33 17.97 -15.26
C LEU A 259 14.72 17.54 -15.76
N LEU A 260 14.87 16.30 -16.21
CA LEU A 260 16.14 15.81 -16.77
C LEU A 260 16.54 16.54 -18.04
N THR A 261 15.57 16.86 -18.91
CA THR A 261 15.81 17.68 -20.11
C THR A 261 16.25 19.11 -19.73
N LEU A 262 15.64 19.67 -18.69
CA LEU A 262 16.01 20.99 -18.16
C LEU A 262 17.44 20.98 -17.58
N VAL A 263 17.83 19.91 -16.87
CA VAL A 263 19.22 19.72 -16.37
C VAL A 263 20.20 19.70 -17.54
N ALA A 264 19.91 18.97 -18.62
CA ALA A 264 20.76 18.95 -19.81
C ALA A 264 20.84 20.34 -20.48
N GLY A 265 19.72 21.08 -20.54
CA GLY A 265 19.66 22.45 -21.05
C GLY A 265 20.49 23.43 -20.23
N ILE A 266 20.43 23.34 -18.89
CA ILE A 266 21.25 24.15 -18.00
C ILE A 266 22.73 23.77 -18.13
N GLY A 267 23.05 22.48 -18.22
CA GLY A 267 24.41 22.00 -18.52
C GLY A 267 24.98 22.57 -19.79
N PHE A 268 24.16 22.60 -20.88
CA PHE A 268 24.53 23.26 -22.11
C PHE A 268 24.76 24.76 -21.94
N GLY A 269 23.80 25.48 -21.33
CA GLY A 269 23.86 26.93 -21.15
C GLY A 269 25.06 27.38 -20.33
N LEU A 270 25.32 26.74 -19.19
CA LEU A 270 26.47 27.04 -18.32
C LEU A 270 27.80 26.76 -19.03
N SER A 271 27.93 25.60 -19.66
CA SER A 271 29.14 25.24 -20.42
C SER A 271 29.35 26.20 -21.59
N PHE A 272 28.30 26.60 -22.31
CA PHE A 272 28.37 27.55 -23.41
C PHE A 272 28.83 28.93 -22.91
N LEU A 273 28.26 29.44 -21.83
CA LEU A 273 28.64 30.76 -21.28
C LEU A 273 30.09 30.75 -20.79
N LEU A 274 30.53 29.71 -20.09
CA LEU A 274 31.91 29.55 -19.64
C LEU A 274 32.90 29.55 -20.80
N LEU A 275 32.59 28.79 -21.85
CA LEU A 275 33.47 28.63 -23.02
C LEU A 275 33.46 29.84 -23.93
N ARG A 276 32.34 30.59 -23.99
CA ARG A 276 32.24 31.84 -24.79
C ARG A 276 33.29 32.83 -24.39
N GLY A 277 33.56 32.99 -23.07
CA GLY A 277 34.62 33.89 -22.58
C GLY A 277 36.04 33.41 -22.90
N ARG A 278 36.22 32.12 -23.22
CA ARG A 278 37.53 31.49 -23.46
C ARG A 278 37.82 31.14 -24.92
N LYS A 279 37.06 31.73 -25.87
CA LYS A 279 37.26 31.50 -27.31
C LYS A 279 38.69 31.86 -27.75
N LYS A 280 39.30 32.89 -27.13
CA LYS A 280 40.68 33.30 -27.42
C LYS A 280 41.68 32.22 -26.98
N GLU A 281 41.50 31.58 -25.83
CA GLU A 281 42.34 30.47 -25.38
C GLU A 281 42.25 29.28 -26.33
N ALA A 282 41.05 28.94 -26.77
CA ALA A 282 40.81 27.88 -27.78
C ALA A 282 41.53 28.18 -29.12
N ALA A 283 41.47 29.45 -29.56
CA ALA A 283 42.17 29.90 -30.77
C ALA A 283 43.68 29.80 -30.66
N ILE A 284 44.28 30.21 -29.51
CA ILE A 284 45.72 30.10 -29.20
C ILE A 284 46.14 28.63 -29.19
N MET A 285 45.42 27.74 -28.53
CA MET A 285 45.73 26.30 -28.54
C MET A 285 45.73 25.71 -29.95
N ARG A 286 44.84 26.15 -30.78
CA ARG A 286 44.77 25.71 -32.19
C ARG A 286 45.89 26.30 -33.05
N SER A 287 46.29 27.56 -32.84
CA SER A 287 47.44 28.15 -33.53
C SER A 287 48.76 27.49 -33.13
N LEU A 288 48.86 26.92 -31.95
CA LEU A 288 49.99 26.12 -31.48
C LEU A 288 49.96 24.65 -32.02
N GLY A 289 49.05 24.33 -32.93
CA GLY A 289 49.03 23.04 -33.63
C GLY A 289 48.13 21.96 -32.96
N MET A 290 47.36 22.28 -31.89
CA MET A 290 46.46 21.33 -31.27
C MET A 290 45.28 21.02 -32.21
N ARG A 291 44.95 19.71 -32.37
CA ARG A 291 43.78 19.26 -33.10
C ARG A 291 42.49 19.65 -32.38
N ARG A 292 41.39 19.82 -33.13
CA ARG A 292 40.05 20.17 -32.61
C ARG A 292 39.66 19.30 -31.39
N TRP A 293 39.86 17.98 -31.51
CA TRP A 293 39.51 17.03 -30.51
C TRP A 293 40.33 17.18 -29.24
N GLN A 294 41.60 17.60 -29.34
CA GLN A 294 42.46 17.82 -28.17
C GLN A 294 41.99 19.07 -27.39
N VAL A 295 41.62 20.15 -28.10
CA VAL A 295 41.07 21.37 -27.47
C VAL A 295 39.71 21.04 -26.81
N ALA A 296 38.85 20.34 -27.55
CA ALA A 296 37.57 19.87 -26.99
C ALA A 296 37.75 18.98 -25.74
N GLY A 297 38.73 18.08 -25.75
CA GLY A 297 39.06 17.20 -24.63
C GLY A 297 39.47 17.99 -23.37
N VAL A 298 40.26 19.04 -23.53
CA VAL A 298 40.65 19.92 -22.36
C VAL A 298 39.41 20.58 -21.75
N PHE A 299 38.52 21.11 -22.56
CA PHE A 299 37.28 21.74 -22.06
C PHE A 299 36.30 20.73 -21.47
N LEU A 300 36.19 19.54 -22.08
CA LEU A 300 35.35 18.46 -21.56
C LEU A 300 35.83 17.95 -20.21
N THR A 301 37.15 17.80 -20.02
CA THR A 301 37.68 17.38 -18.71
C THR A 301 37.41 18.42 -17.62
N GLU A 302 37.46 19.72 -17.97
CA GLU A 302 37.13 20.79 -17.03
C GLU A 302 35.64 20.79 -16.68
N THR A 303 34.74 20.68 -17.67
CA THR A 303 33.29 20.56 -17.44
C THR A 303 32.94 19.31 -16.65
N ALA A 304 33.59 18.19 -16.96
CA ALA A 304 33.38 16.92 -16.24
C ALA A 304 33.83 17.00 -14.76
N THR A 305 34.95 17.66 -14.48
CA THR A 305 35.40 17.85 -13.08
C THR A 305 34.44 18.75 -12.30
N GLN A 306 33.91 19.81 -12.91
CA GLN A 306 32.90 20.67 -12.28
C GLN A 306 31.61 19.92 -12.00
N ALA A 307 31.13 19.16 -12.99
CA ALA A 307 29.94 18.34 -12.87
C ALA A 307 30.11 17.28 -11.78
N LEU A 308 31.23 16.56 -11.77
CA LEU A 308 31.54 15.53 -10.75
C LEU A 308 31.58 16.12 -9.35
N THR A 309 32.29 17.22 -9.16
CA THR A 309 32.39 17.87 -7.82
C THR A 309 31.01 18.36 -7.34
N GLY A 310 30.25 19.04 -8.21
CA GLY A 310 28.91 19.51 -7.87
C GLY A 310 27.93 18.38 -7.56
N THR A 311 27.97 17.29 -8.36
CA THR A 311 27.11 16.11 -8.17
C THR A 311 27.49 15.33 -6.92
N LEU A 312 28.79 15.14 -6.64
CA LEU A 312 29.24 14.44 -5.42
C LEU A 312 28.87 15.21 -4.16
N VAL A 313 29.12 16.53 -4.14
CA VAL A 313 28.80 17.38 -2.97
C VAL A 313 27.27 17.46 -2.80
N GLY A 314 26.50 17.64 -3.89
CA GLY A 314 25.04 17.65 -3.84
C GLY A 314 24.46 16.32 -3.41
N GLY A 315 25.02 15.20 -3.89
CA GLY A 315 24.64 13.85 -3.49
C GLY A 315 24.94 13.56 -2.01
N LEU A 316 26.13 13.97 -1.53
CA LEU A 316 26.52 13.80 -0.13
C LEU A 316 25.62 14.63 0.81
N LEU A 317 25.32 15.86 0.43
CA LEU A 317 24.40 16.71 1.18
C LEU A 317 23.00 16.10 1.25
N SER A 318 22.51 15.58 0.12
CA SER A 318 21.21 14.92 0.05
C SER A 318 21.19 13.61 0.86
N TYR A 319 22.28 12.86 0.87
CA TYR A 319 22.41 11.65 1.69
C TYR A 319 22.25 11.96 3.19
N VAL A 320 22.92 13.01 3.66
CA VAL A 320 22.87 13.41 5.09
C VAL A 320 21.51 13.96 5.49
N VAL A 321 20.84 14.70 4.58
CA VAL A 321 19.57 15.39 4.91
C VAL A 321 18.34 14.51 4.67
N LEU A 322 18.38 13.60 3.69
CA LEU A 322 17.21 12.87 3.21
C LEU A 322 17.26 11.35 3.48
N ASP A 323 18.25 10.86 4.26
CA ASP A 323 18.49 9.42 4.45
C ASP A 323 18.47 8.65 3.13
N ALA A 324 19.20 9.15 2.15
CA ALA A 324 19.18 8.65 0.78
C ALA A 324 19.66 7.20 0.72
N THR A 325 18.83 6.34 0.11
CA THR A 325 19.17 4.93 -0.10
C THR A 325 20.01 4.73 -1.37
N ILE A 326 20.64 3.55 -1.50
CA ILE A 326 21.42 3.13 -2.70
C ILE A 326 20.58 3.26 -3.99
N PHE A 327 19.27 3.16 -3.90
CA PHE A 327 18.34 3.34 -5.03
C PHE A 327 18.44 4.75 -5.67
N GLN A 328 18.79 5.76 -4.91
CA GLN A 328 18.94 7.13 -5.41
C GLN A 328 20.26 7.35 -6.16
N LEU A 329 21.23 6.46 -6.04
CA LEU A 329 22.51 6.52 -6.76
C LEU A 329 22.32 6.49 -8.27
N LYS A 330 21.32 5.77 -8.77
CA LYS A 330 20.98 5.75 -10.21
C LYS A 330 20.58 7.13 -10.74
N TYR A 331 19.84 7.90 -9.94
CA TYR A 331 19.42 9.25 -10.33
C TYR A 331 20.59 10.24 -10.29
N LEU A 332 21.51 10.06 -9.35
CA LEU A 332 22.76 10.83 -9.31
C LEU A 332 23.58 10.63 -10.60
N ALA A 333 23.75 9.39 -11.01
CA ALA A 333 24.44 9.05 -12.26
C ALA A 333 23.70 9.62 -13.49
N LEU A 334 22.36 9.60 -13.48
CA LEU A 334 21.53 10.12 -14.54
C LEU A 334 21.66 11.66 -14.66
N VAL A 335 21.66 12.39 -13.54
CA VAL A 335 21.89 13.83 -13.49
C VAL A 335 23.25 14.18 -14.08
N LEU A 336 24.30 13.47 -13.64
CA LEU A 336 25.66 13.65 -14.15
C LEU A 336 25.71 13.41 -15.67
N ALA A 337 25.10 12.33 -16.15
CA ALA A 337 25.05 12.01 -17.58
C ALA A 337 24.32 13.09 -18.38
N CYS A 338 23.14 13.55 -17.95
CA CYS A 338 22.40 14.62 -18.61
C CYS A 338 23.17 15.94 -18.66
N PHE A 339 23.82 16.32 -17.54
CA PHE A 339 24.64 17.52 -17.50
C PHE A 339 25.84 17.44 -18.44
N LEU A 340 26.53 16.28 -18.47
CA LEU A 340 27.66 16.04 -19.38
C LEU A 340 27.22 16.04 -20.85
N LEU A 341 26.04 15.47 -21.18
CA LEU A 341 25.49 15.54 -22.53
C LEU A 341 25.27 16.99 -22.99
N GLY A 342 24.66 17.81 -22.15
CA GLY A 342 24.51 19.25 -22.42
C GLY A 342 25.87 19.95 -22.57
N GLY A 343 26.83 19.67 -21.69
CA GLY A 343 28.18 20.21 -21.73
C GLY A 343 28.96 19.81 -22.98
N THR A 344 28.88 18.55 -23.41
CA THR A 344 29.53 18.07 -24.64
C THR A 344 28.98 18.75 -25.88
N ALA A 345 27.66 18.96 -25.96
CA ALA A 345 27.06 19.69 -27.04
C ALA A 345 27.56 21.15 -27.12
N ALA A 346 27.71 21.83 -25.98
CA ALA A 346 28.25 23.18 -25.91
C ALA A 346 29.72 23.25 -26.35
N VAL A 347 30.55 22.31 -25.85
CA VAL A 347 31.97 22.22 -26.22
C VAL A 347 32.13 21.98 -27.71
N TRP A 348 31.36 21.06 -28.27
CA TRP A 348 31.42 20.78 -29.71
C TRP A 348 31.08 22.03 -30.54
N ARG A 349 30.00 22.71 -30.21
CA ARG A 349 29.58 23.93 -30.93
C ARG A 349 30.65 25.03 -30.89
N ILE A 350 31.36 25.17 -29.79
CA ILE A 350 32.40 26.22 -29.67
C ILE A 350 33.71 25.79 -30.31
N SER A 351 34.11 24.52 -30.24
CA SER A 351 35.31 24.00 -30.85
C SER A 351 35.25 23.98 -32.40
N SER A 352 34.03 24.03 -32.98
CA SER A 352 33.78 24.06 -34.41
C SER A 352 33.95 25.47 -35.07
N VAL A 353 34.07 26.53 -34.26
CA VAL A 353 34.20 27.90 -34.76
C VAL A 353 35.54 28.09 -35.50
N ASN A 354 35.52 28.72 -36.69
CA ASN A 354 36.71 28.99 -37.48
C ASN A 354 37.64 30.01 -36.76
N VAL A 355 38.92 29.63 -36.62
CA VAL A 355 39.94 30.49 -35.97
C VAL A 355 40.13 31.79 -36.72
N PHE A 356 39.99 31.80 -38.06
CA PHE A 356 40.14 32.97 -38.93
C PHE A 356 39.16 34.09 -38.56
N ASN A 357 37.86 33.73 -38.32
CA ASN A 357 36.84 34.74 -37.97
C ASN A 357 37.01 35.34 -36.56
N ILE A 358 37.80 34.70 -35.67
CA ILE A 358 38.07 35.22 -34.33
C ILE A 358 39.26 36.22 -34.34
N MET A 359 40.20 36.02 -35.25
CA MET A 359 41.36 36.89 -35.39
C MET A 359 41.07 38.17 -36.18
N THR A 360 40.16 38.08 -37.19
CA THR A 360 39.78 39.20 -38.02
C THR A 360 38.69 40.11 -37.44
N ALA A 361 37.97 39.68 -36.40
CA ALA A 361 36.94 40.48 -35.73
C ALA A 361 37.50 41.54 -34.73
N ARG A 362 38.66 42.07 -35.06
CA ARG A 362 39.36 43.09 -34.21
C ARG A 362 39.85 44.27 -35.07
N GLU A 363 38.99 44.75 -35.96
CA GLU A 363 39.05 46.10 -36.50
C GLU A 363 37.72 46.81 -36.30
#